data_83078d467887c06b960dab6d76c398d4
#
_entry.id   83078d467887c06b960dab6d76c398d4
#
_cell.length_a   1.000
_cell.length_b   1.000
_cell.length_c   1.000
_cell.angle_alpha   90.00
_cell.angle_beta   90.00
_cell.angle_gamma   90.00
#
_symmetry.space_group_name_H-M   'P 1'
#
loop_
_entity.id
_entity.type
_entity.pdbx_description
1 polymer ?
#
loop_
_entity_poly.entity_id
_entity_poly.type
_entity_poly.pdbx_seq_one_letter_code
_entity_poly.pdbx_strand_id
1 'polypeptide(L)'
;MTLSKIDPSVVLAHLEMQDKKQTVFIIAGEVSGDVLGGRIMSQMDGVEFIGIGGENMQAAGLKSLFPMSDLAVMGIVEVLVHARTLTHRIKQTVNAIIESKPDVVVSIDAPGFAKSVIKQIRKSPAGQKLIANGLKFHHVVAPQVWAWRPGRAKKYAKIFDKLYAFFDFEVPYFTRHGLKTVAVGHPVADDLIGKHKKIKKTEKKIITLVPGSRMSEVKKLLPLMRNVAERMTRDGYMGYEFVIPTVETTAEYIRNETVHWHVKPTLVSANQRYELYAKTYIAIVASGTVSAELAMLHVPTIVVYRMNAITTIIARLLVNIKWVSLVNILLNRTVFPEFLGSAATIDNIMDAVQQLSIPSKRDKMIATLESADKLWLPGGTNAAKMIADGITESF
;
A
#
# COMPACT_ATOMS: atom_id res chain seq x y z
N MET A 1 61.37 16.39 9.70
CA MET A 1 59.99 16.09 9.26
C MET A 1 59.06 17.19 9.82
N THR A 2 58.73 18.15 8.96
CA THR A 2 57.91 19.32 9.30
C THR A 2 56.46 18.91 9.30
N LEU A 3 55.82 18.97 10.44
CA LEU A 3 54.35 18.88 10.58
C LEU A 3 53.74 20.06 9.80
N SER A 4 53.12 19.77 8.66
CA SER A 4 52.35 20.77 7.92
C SER A 4 51.21 21.23 8.82
N LYS A 5 51.13 22.51 9.14
CA LYS A 5 50.06 23.15 9.87
C LYS A 5 48.77 22.95 9.06
N ILE A 6 47.87 22.10 9.55
CA ILE A 6 46.51 22.01 9.02
C ILE A 6 45.86 23.37 9.25
N ASP A 7 45.36 24.00 8.18
CA ASP A 7 44.70 25.30 8.25
C ASP A 7 43.50 25.24 9.22
N PRO A 8 43.47 26.07 10.28
CA PRO A 8 42.36 26.09 11.23
C PRO A 8 41.01 26.32 10.59
N SER A 9 40.95 27.01 9.45
CA SER A 9 39.70 27.23 8.70
C SER A 9 39.15 25.95 8.08
N VAL A 10 40.02 25.02 7.67
CA VAL A 10 39.63 23.70 7.12
C VAL A 10 39.11 22.79 8.25
N VAL A 11 39.73 22.89 9.44
CA VAL A 11 39.29 22.14 10.62
C VAL A 11 37.93 22.68 11.12
N LEU A 12 37.76 24.02 11.19
CA LEU A 12 36.48 24.63 11.52
C LEU A 12 35.38 24.28 10.54
N ALA A 13 35.65 24.38 9.23
CA ALA A 13 34.69 23.96 8.18
C ALA A 13 34.32 22.48 8.28
N HIS A 14 35.30 21.63 8.66
CA HIS A 14 35.03 20.19 8.87
C HIS A 14 34.20 19.93 10.12
N LEU A 15 34.39 20.68 11.20
CA LEU A 15 33.60 20.62 12.43
C LEU A 15 32.21 21.20 12.23
N GLU A 16 32.04 22.30 11.49
CA GLU A 16 30.73 22.85 11.13
C GLU A 16 29.94 21.94 10.19
N MET A 17 30.62 21.14 9.33
CA MET A 17 29.96 20.10 8.54
C MET A 17 29.52 18.88 9.38
N GLN A 18 30.20 18.57 10.47
CA GLN A 18 29.83 17.48 11.40
C GLN A 18 28.64 17.82 12.29
N ASP A 19 28.35 19.11 12.54
CA ASP A 19 27.23 19.54 13.39
C ASP A 19 25.92 19.83 12.61
N LYS A 20 25.95 19.80 11.27
CA LYS A 20 24.72 20.02 10.48
C LYS A 20 23.84 18.79 10.54
N LYS A 21 22.81 18.84 11.41
CA LYS A 21 21.78 17.81 11.46
C LYS A 21 21.10 17.64 10.09
N GLN A 22 21.12 16.44 9.55
CA GLN A 22 20.47 16.13 8.29
C GLN A 22 18.96 16.32 8.39
N THR A 23 18.35 16.94 7.41
CA THR A 23 16.92 17.28 7.42
C THR A 23 16.17 16.65 6.28
N VAL A 24 15.12 15.91 6.59
CA VAL A 24 14.21 15.30 5.62
C VAL A 24 12.85 15.96 5.69
N PHE A 25 12.38 16.47 4.56
CA PHE A 25 11.02 16.95 4.45
C PHE A 25 10.12 15.83 3.92
N ILE A 26 9.23 15.29 4.77
CA ILE A 26 8.43 14.12 4.46
C ILE A 26 6.94 14.46 4.32
N ILE A 27 6.28 13.92 3.28
CA ILE A 27 4.88 14.20 2.94
C ILE A 27 4.13 12.89 2.79
N ALA A 28 3.17 12.64 3.69
CA ALA A 28 2.17 11.60 3.53
C ALA A 28 0.78 12.24 3.32
N GLY A 29 -0.04 11.67 2.44
CA GLY A 29 -1.37 12.18 2.13
C GLY A 29 -2.51 11.25 2.50
N GLU A 30 -2.19 10.02 2.96
CA GLU A 30 -3.15 8.98 3.32
C GLU A 30 -2.67 8.20 4.54
N VAL A 31 -3.60 7.53 5.22
CA VAL A 31 -3.30 6.74 6.44
C VAL A 31 -2.23 5.67 6.19
N SER A 32 -2.27 5.00 5.03
CA SER A 32 -1.24 4.02 4.63
C SER A 32 0.15 4.64 4.49
N GLY A 33 0.20 5.86 3.93
CA GLY A 33 1.42 6.64 3.80
C GLY A 33 1.97 7.09 5.16
N ASP A 34 1.10 7.46 6.10
CA ASP A 34 1.46 7.84 7.47
C ASP A 34 2.07 6.66 8.24
N VAL A 35 1.44 5.48 8.16
CA VAL A 35 1.98 4.25 8.79
C VAL A 35 3.36 3.91 8.23
N LEU A 36 3.52 3.95 6.90
CA LEU A 36 4.81 3.67 6.27
C LEU A 36 5.84 4.75 6.60
N GLY A 37 5.44 6.02 6.60
CA GLY A 37 6.29 7.16 6.97
C GLY A 37 6.83 7.04 8.39
N GLY A 38 5.97 6.71 9.36
CA GLY A 38 6.40 6.46 10.75
C GLY A 38 7.43 5.33 10.86
N ARG A 39 7.22 4.24 10.11
CA ARG A 39 8.19 3.13 10.06
C ARG A 39 9.53 3.53 9.44
N ILE A 40 9.52 4.33 8.37
CA ILE A 40 10.75 4.85 7.73
C ILE A 40 11.50 5.75 8.70
N MET A 41 10.81 6.70 9.33
CA MET A 41 11.40 7.64 10.29
C MET A 41 12.04 6.90 11.47
N SER A 42 11.41 5.84 11.97
CA SER A 42 11.94 5.01 13.06
C SER A 42 13.20 4.19 12.69
N GLN A 43 13.62 4.19 11.43
CA GLN A 43 14.86 3.56 10.96
C GLN A 43 16.00 4.58 10.74
N MET A 44 15.78 5.88 11.04
CA MET A 44 16.71 6.94 10.69
C MET A 44 17.08 7.74 11.95
N ASP A 45 18.19 7.36 12.59
CA ASP A 45 18.68 8.07 13.78
C ASP A 45 19.39 9.38 13.40
N GLY A 46 19.28 10.39 14.27
CA GLY A 46 19.96 11.66 14.11
C GLY A 46 19.41 12.60 13.02
N VAL A 47 18.33 12.24 12.35
CA VAL A 47 17.68 13.03 11.28
C VAL A 47 16.58 13.90 11.87
N GLU A 48 16.48 15.14 11.40
CA GLU A 48 15.35 16.02 11.67
C GLU A 48 14.27 15.85 10.61
N PHE A 49 13.02 15.61 11.05
CA PHE A 49 11.88 15.44 10.16
C PHE A 49 10.92 16.63 10.25
N ILE A 50 10.63 17.22 9.10
CA ILE A 50 9.66 18.30 8.92
C ILE A 50 8.69 17.84 7.83
N GLY A 51 7.43 18.25 7.88
CA GLY A 51 6.54 17.91 6.77
C GLY A 51 5.08 17.76 7.12
N ILE A 52 4.42 16.78 6.50
CA ILE A 52 3.00 16.52 6.64
C ILE A 52 2.80 15.03 6.88
N GLY A 53 2.15 14.69 7.99
CA GLY A 53 1.86 13.31 8.37
C GLY A 53 0.76 13.24 9.41
N GLY A 54 0.31 12.01 9.68
CA GLY A 54 -0.68 11.71 10.69
C GLY A 54 -0.06 11.29 12.02
N GLU A 55 -0.83 10.52 12.80
CA GLU A 55 -0.47 10.12 14.17
C GLU A 55 0.78 9.24 14.24
N ASN A 56 0.98 8.35 13.25
CA ASN A 56 2.13 7.44 13.24
C ASN A 56 3.45 8.19 13.01
N MET A 57 3.49 9.12 12.07
CA MET A 57 4.66 9.96 11.82
C MET A 57 4.90 10.94 12.96
N GLN A 58 3.84 11.49 13.58
CA GLN A 58 3.97 12.35 14.75
C GLN A 58 4.52 11.58 15.96
N ALA A 59 4.08 10.35 16.18
CA ALA A 59 4.64 9.46 17.20
C ALA A 59 6.14 9.14 16.96
N ALA A 60 6.57 9.16 15.68
CA ALA A 60 7.98 9.01 15.28
C ALA A 60 8.77 10.35 15.27
N GLY A 61 8.20 11.45 15.79
CA GLY A 61 8.87 12.72 15.97
C GLY A 61 8.60 13.81 14.92
N LEU A 62 7.67 13.59 13.99
CA LEU A 62 7.28 14.62 13.02
C LEU A 62 6.43 15.72 13.68
N LYS A 63 6.77 16.97 13.40
CA LYS A 63 5.87 18.11 13.61
C LYS A 63 5.14 18.40 12.28
N SER A 64 3.86 17.98 12.19
CA SER A 64 3.09 18.19 10.99
C SER A 64 2.70 19.66 10.80
N LEU A 65 2.90 20.20 9.60
CA LEU A 65 2.59 21.60 9.27
C LEU A 65 1.08 21.91 9.30
N PHE A 66 0.27 20.92 9.00
CA PHE A 66 -1.20 21.01 9.03
C PHE A 66 -1.79 19.60 9.06
N PRO A 67 -3.08 19.43 9.36
CA PRO A 67 -3.72 18.11 9.38
C PRO A 67 -3.62 17.41 8.03
N MET A 68 -3.13 16.16 8.03
CA MET A 68 -3.01 15.33 6.82
C MET A 68 -4.35 15.15 6.10
N SER A 69 -5.46 15.20 6.82
CA SER A 69 -6.82 15.13 6.27
C SER A 69 -7.11 16.19 5.19
N ASP A 70 -6.41 17.33 5.20
CA ASP A 70 -6.55 18.37 4.18
C ASP A 70 -6.03 17.91 2.79
N LEU A 71 -5.24 16.84 2.75
CA LEU A 71 -4.74 16.21 1.51
C LEU A 71 -5.60 15.04 1.04
N ALA A 72 -6.43 14.47 1.91
CA ALA A 72 -7.24 13.27 1.67
C ALA A 72 -8.51 13.57 0.82
N VAL A 73 -8.38 14.40 -0.19
CA VAL A 73 -9.50 14.79 -1.07
C VAL A 73 -9.60 13.77 -2.19
N MET A 74 -10.60 12.89 -2.14
CA MET A 74 -10.88 11.89 -3.17
C MET A 74 -12.09 12.31 -4.02
N GLY A 75 -11.89 12.39 -5.34
CA GLY A 75 -12.95 12.68 -6.32
C GLY A 75 -12.80 14.02 -7.02
N ILE A 76 -13.29 14.11 -8.27
CA ILE A 76 -13.17 15.32 -9.10
C ILE A 76 -13.98 16.47 -8.51
N VAL A 77 -15.14 16.19 -7.94
CA VAL A 77 -16.05 17.20 -7.36
C VAL A 77 -15.46 17.74 -6.05
N GLU A 78 -14.95 16.88 -5.19
CA GLU A 78 -14.33 17.25 -3.91
C GLU A 78 -13.04 18.05 -4.13
N VAL A 79 -12.24 17.72 -5.15
CA VAL A 79 -11.06 18.51 -5.53
C VAL A 79 -11.44 19.93 -5.94
N LEU A 80 -12.56 20.13 -6.64
CA LEU A 80 -13.02 21.47 -7.03
C LEU A 80 -13.50 22.28 -5.82
N VAL A 81 -14.23 21.67 -4.90
CA VAL A 81 -14.70 22.32 -3.66
C VAL A 81 -13.53 22.73 -2.76
N HIS A 82 -12.51 21.90 -2.66
CA HIS A 82 -11.34 22.15 -1.80
C HIS A 82 -10.13 22.78 -2.52
N ALA A 83 -10.29 23.21 -3.78
CA ALA A 83 -9.19 23.76 -4.59
C ALA A 83 -8.47 24.95 -3.94
N ARG A 84 -9.19 25.83 -3.23
CA ARG A 84 -8.60 26.97 -2.51
C ARG A 84 -7.72 26.49 -1.35
N THR A 85 -8.23 25.58 -0.53
CA THR A 85 -7.48 24.97 0.58
C THR A 85 -6.24 24.25 0.07
N LEU A 86 -6.38 23.41 -0.96
CA LEU A 86 -5.26 22.69 -1.54
C LEU A 86 -4.18 23.62 -2.11
N THR A 87 -4.59 24.71 -2.79
CA THR A 87 -3.66 25.72 -3.29
C THR A 87 -2.93 26.44 -2.16
N HIS A 88 -3.62 26.76 -1.07
CA HIS A 88 -3.01 27.34 0.14
C HIS A 88 -2.00 26.39 0.76
N ARG A 89 -2.36 25.09 0.95
CA ARG A 89 -1.48 24.07 1.51
C ARG A 89 -0.24 23.82 0.64
N ILE A 90 -0.38 23.85 -0.69
CA ILE A 90 0.77 23.78 -1.60
C ILE A 90 1.74 24.94 -1.36
N LYS A 91 1.24 26.19 -1.28
CA LYS A 91 2.08 27.37 -1.01
C LYS A 91 2.77 27.28 0.36
N GLN A 92 2.02 26.89 1.41
CA GLN A 92 2.54 26.70 2.75
C GLN A 92 3.69 25.66 2.77
N THR A 93 3.49 24.54 2.07
CA THR A 93 4.50 23.47 1.96
C THR A 93 5.75 23.94 1.21
N VAL A 94 5.57 24.67 0.09
CA VAL A 94 6.70 25.23 -0.66
C VAL A 94 7.53 26.19 0.19
N ASN A 95 6.88 27.09 0.95
CA ASN A 95 7.58 28.04 1.82
C ASN A 95 8.33 27.29 2.92
N ALA A 96 7.70 26.30 3.57
CA ALA A 96 8.34 25.50 4.60
C ALA A 96 9.59 24.73 4.08
N ILE A 97 9.55 24.19 2.86
CA ILE A 97 10.72 23.57 2.22
C ILE A 97 11.83 24.60 1.94
N ILE A 98 11.47 25.79 1.47
CA ILE A 98 12.46 26.85 1.19
C ILE A 98 13.11 27.34 2.50
N GLU A 99 12.34 27.47 3.56
CA GLU A 99 12.82 27.94 4.88
C GLU A 99 13.67 26.90 5.58
N SER A 100 13.23 25.63 5.59
CA SER A 100 13.93 24.53 6.27
C SER A 100 15.16 24.01 5.53
N LYS A 101 15.26 24.28 4.23
CA LYS A 101 16.39 23.84 3.36
C LYS A 101 16.75 22.37 3.55
N PRO A 102 15.80 21.43 3.41
CA PRO A 102 16.06 20.02 3.64
C PRO A 102 17.03 19.45 2.61
N ASP A 103 17.72 18.38 2.97
CA ASP A 103 18.61 17.64 2.06
C ASP A 103 17.78 16.80 1.06
N VAL A 104 16.65 16.25 1.54
CA VAL A 104 15.74 15.42 0.71
C VAL A 104 14.28 15.75 1.00
N VAL A 105 13.47 15.84 -0.04
CA VAL A 105 12.00 15.85 0.04
C VAL A 105 11.50 14.46 -0.32
N VAL A 106 10.84 13.78 0.61
CA VAL A 106 10.25 12.45 0.41
C VAL A 106 8.74 12.56 0.37
N SER A 107 8.11 12.07 -0.68
CA SER A 107 6.64 11.94 -0.74
C SER A 107 6.25 10.47 -0.71
N ILE A 108 5.27 10.13 0.14
CA ILE A 108 4.73 8.79 0.28
C ILE A 108 3.30 8.81 -0.22
N ASP A 109 3.05 8.07 -1.31
CA ASP A 109 1.76 8.16 -2.00
C ASP A 109 1.40 9.63 -2.36
N ALA A 110 0.13 10.03 -2.45
CA ALA A 110 -0.28 11.41 -2.71
C ALA A 110 0.46 12.14 -3.88
N PRO A 111 0.66 11.49 -5.03
CA PRO A 111 1.53 12.02 -6.09
C PRO A 111 1.02 13.33 -6.71
N GLY A 112 -0.28 13.61 -6.60
CA GLY A 112 -0.88 14.84 -7.11
C GLY A 112 -0.38 16.08 -6.39
N PHE A 113 -0.41 16.04 -5.06
CA PHE A 113 0.06 17.10 -4.19
C PHE A 113 1.58 17.29 -4.32
N ALA A 114 2.36 16.22 -4.15
CA ALA A 114 3.81 16.25 -4.24
C ALA A 114 4.31 16.85 -5.56
N LYS A 115 3.74 16.43 -6.70
CA LYS A 115 4.07 17.00 -8.02
C LYS A 115 3.80 18.51 -8.11
N SER A 116 2.72 18.99 -7.50
CA SER A 116 2.37 20.41 -7.50
C SER A 116 3.36 21.22 -6.67
N VAL A 117 3.76 20.72 -5.51
CA VAL A 117 4.80 21.31 -4.65
C VAL A 117 6.14 21.35 -5.38
N ILE A 118 6.63 20.22 -5.90
CA ILE A 118 7.93 20.15 -6.60
C ILE A 118 7.95 21.05 -7.83
N LYS A 119 6.85 21.13 -8.58
CA LYS A 119 6.75 22.03 -9.74
C LYS A 119 6.88 23.50 -9.34
N GLN A 120 6.32 23.92 -8.19
CA GLN A 120 6.50 25.28 -7.71
C GLN A 120 7.91 25.54 -7.22
N ILE A 121 8.53 24.60 -6.49
CA ILE A 121 9.93 24.70 -6.08
C ILE A 121 10.83 24.87 -7.31
N ARG A 122 10.70 24.03 -8.34
CA ARG A 122 11.51 24.09 -9.56
C ARG A 122 11.32 25.40 -10.35
N LYS A 123 10.19 26.10 -10.16
CA LYS A 123 9.91 27.40 -10.82
C LYS A 123 10.41 28.61 -10.03
N SER A 124 10.57 28.50 -8.72
CA SER A 124 10.99 29.60 -7.87
C SER A 124 12.51 29.76 -7.84
N PRO A 125 13.05 30.99 -7.84
CA PRO A 125 14.48 31.23 -7.74
C PRO A 125 15.11 30.60 -6.48
N ALA A 126 14.43 30.70 -5.34
CA ALA A 126 14.87 30.09 -4.08
C ALA A 126 14.93 28.56 -4.18
N GLY A 127 13.91 27.93 -4.77
CA GLY A 127 13.88 26.49 -4.97
C GLY A 127 14.96 26.00 -5.95
N GLN A 128 15.21 26.74 -7.02
CA GLN A 128 16.32 26.45 -7.96
C GLN A 128 17.67 26.50 -7.25
N LYS A 129 17.88 27.45 -6.33
CA LYS A 129 19.09 27.52 -5.51
C LYS A 129 19.22 26.30 -4.60
N LEU A 130 18.14 25.82 -3.98
CA LEU A 130 18.16 24.60 -3.17
C LEU A 130 18.54 23.37 -4.01
N ILE A 131 17.97 23.23 -5.22
CA ILE A 131 18.28 22.13 -6.14
C ILE A 131 19.74 22.19 -6.57
N ALA A 132 20.26 23.37 -6.89
CA ALA A 132 21.68 23.56 -7.21
C ALA A 132 22.60 23.19 -6.03
N ASN A 133 22.13 23.38 -4.80
CA ASN A 133 22.82 23.01 -3.56
C ASN A 133 22.60 21.52 -3.15
N GLY A 134 21.98 20.71 -4.00
CA GLY A 134 21.89 19.26 -3.77
C GLY A 134 20.52 18.71 -3.39
N LEU A 135 19.50 19.55 -3.14
CA LEU A 135 18.15 19.07 -2.79
C LEU A 135 17.66 17.99 -3.76
N LYS A 136 17.24 16.82 -3.22
CA LYS A 136 16.70 15.68 -3.97
C LYS A 136 15.21 15.48 -3.70
N PHE A 137 14.52 14.90 -4.67
CA PHE A 137 13.09 14.57 -4.58
C PHE A 137 12.91 13.07 -4.72
N HIS A 138 12.48 12.41 -3.65
CA HIS A 138 12.19 10.99 -3.62
C HIS A 138 10.68 10.75 -3.58
N HIS A 139 10.26 9.64 -4.17
CA HIS A 139 8.87 9.19 -4.11
C HIS A 139 8.80 7.73 -3.69
N VAL A 140 7.92 7.45 -2.76
CA VAL A 140 7.62 6.10 -2.27
C VAL A 140 6.23 5.72 -2.76
N VAL A 141 6.04 4.49 -3.19
CA VAL A 141 4.87 3.91 -3.84
C VAL A 141 4.80 4.26 -5.33
N ALA A 142 5.27 3.34 -6.15
CA ALA A 142 5.18 3.47 -7.60
C ALA A 142 3.71 3.50 -8.07
N PRO A 143 3.33 4.44 -8.97
CA PRO A 143 2.00 4.39 -9.56
C PRO A 143 1.88 3.15 -10.46
N GLN A 144 0.76 2.48 -10.42
CA GLN A 144 0.46 1.26 -11.20
C GLN A 144 0.39 1.54 -12.71
N VAL A 145 1.52 1.95 -13.29
CA VAL A 145 1.64 2.28 -14.73
C VAL A 145 1.53 1.05 -15.63
N TRP A 146 1.81 -0.11 -15.09
CA TRP A 146 1.66 -1.41 -15.73
C TRP A 146 0.19 -1.79 -15.96
N ALA A 147 -0.71 -1.30 -15.12
CA ALA A 147 -2.15 -1.53 -15.23
C ALA A 147 -2.85 -0.45 -16.05
N TRP A 148 -2.45 0.82 -15.89
CA TRP A 148 -3.17 1.93 -16.48
C TRP A 148 -2.28 3.16 -16.72
N ARG A 149 -2.42 3.76 -17.91
CA ARG A 149 -1.70 4.98 -18.34
C ARG A 149 -0.17 4.87 -18.20
N PRO A 150 0.50 4.00 -18.97
CA PRO A 150 1.96 3.78 -18.86
C PRO A 150 2.79 5.05 -19.09
N GLY A 151 2.31 6.01 -19.86
CA GLY A 151 2.97 7.31 -20.07
C GLY A 151 3.18 8.16 -18.81
N ARG A 152 2.56 7.78 -17.67
CA ARG A 152 2.85 8.43 -16.39
C ARG A 152 4.29 8.22 -15.93
N ALA A 153 4.90 7.08 -16.25
CA ALA A 153 6.29 6.79 -15.86
C ALA A 153 7.26 7.88 -16.35
N LYS A 154 7.13 8.30 -17.63
CA LYS A 154 7.93 9.41 -18.19
C LYS A 154 7.73 10.74 -17.45
N LYS A 155 6.51 10.98 -16.92
CA LYS A 155 6.22 12.21 -16.15
C LYS A 155 6.88 12.16 -14.77
N TYR A 156 6.91 10.97 -14.14
CA TYR A 156 7.59 10.76 -12.85
C TYR A 156 9.10 10.97 -12.97
N ALA A 157 9.72 10.43 -14.02
CA ALA A 157 11.15 10.62 -14.29
C ALA A 157 11.58 12.09 -14.47
N LYS A 158 10.66 12.99 -14.83
CA LYS A 158 10.91 14.43 -14.90
C LYS A 158 10.77 15.17 -13.57
N ILE A 159 10.20 14.51 -12.56
CA ILE A 159 9.82 15.18 -11.30
C ILE A 159 10.68 14.67 -10.15
N PHE A 160 10.89 13.37 -10.06
CA PHE A 160 11.60 12.71 -8.97
C PHE A 160 12.99 12.27 -9.39
N ASP A 161 13.91 12.25 -8.44
CA ASP A 161 15.28 11.79 -8.62
C ASP A 161 15.40 10.29 -8.28
N LYS A 162 14.62 9.81 -7.32
CA LYS A 162 14.57 8.39 -6.90
C LYS A 162 13.14 7.95 -6.63
N LEU A 163 12.80 6.71 -7.02
CA LEU A 163 11.51 6.07 -6.80
C LEU A 163 11.72 4.75 -6.06
N TYR A 164 10.93 4.53 -5.01
CA TYR A 164 10.85 3.26 -4.31
C TYR A 164 9.57 2.55 -4.71
N ALA A 165 9.71 1.50 -5.50
CA ALA A 165 8.62 0.62 -5.92
C ALA A 165 8.49 -0.56 -4.96
N PHE A 166 7.31 -1.17 -4.88
CA PHE A 166 7.16 -2.33 -4.02
C PHE A 166 7.69 -3.61 -4.67
N PHE A 167 7.64 -3.72 -6.00
CA PHE A 167 7.93 -4.96 -6.71
C PHE A 167 8.95 -4.78 -7.83
N ASP A 168 9.79 -5.80 -8.04
CA ASP A 168 10.82 -5.82 -9.08
C ASP A 168 10.24 -5.60 -10.48
N PHE A 169 9.06 -6.16 -10.78
CA PHE A 169 8.45 -6.02 -12.10
C PHE A 169 8.03 -4.57 -12.42
N GLU A 170 7.91 -3.70 -11.42
CA GLU A 170 7.59 -2.28 -11.61
C GLU A 170 8.81 -1.46 -12.06
N VAL A 171 10.02 -1.85 -11.63
CA VAL A 171 11.27 -1.11 -11.85
C VAL A 171 11.53 -0.78 -13.33
N PRO A 172 11.43 -1.72 -14.29
CA PRO A 172 11.71 -1.45 -15.71
C PRO A 172 10.82 -0.37 -16.34
N TYR A 173 9.60 -0.16 -15.80
CA TYR A 173 8.69 0.87 -16.32
C TYR A 173 9.22 2.29 -16.11
N PHE A 174 10.06 2.50 -15.10
CA PHE A 174 10.59 3.80 -14.73
C PHE A 174 12.04 3.99 -15.12
N THR A 175 12.90 2.95 -14.95
CA THR A 175 14.32 3.02 -15.29
C THR A 175 14.55 3.25 -16.77
N ARG A 176 13.71 2.73 -17.68
CA ARG A 176 13.76 3.03 -19.13
C ARG A 176 13.54 4.50 -19.47
N HIS A 177 13.06 5.32 -18.53
CA HIS A 177 12.90 6.76 -18.65
C HIS A 177 13.96 7.55 -17.86
N GLY A 178 14.99 6.86 -17.33
CA GLY A 178 16.08 7.47 -16.57
C GLY A 178 15.79 7.74 -15.09
N LEU A 179 14.66 7.27 -14.54
CA LEU A 179 14.36 7.42 -13.12
C LEU A 179 15.03 6.31 -12.31
N LYS A 180 15.94 6.68 -11.39
CA LYS A 180 16.54 5.73 -10.44
C LYS A 180 15.41 5.09 -9.62
N THR A 181 15.19 3.79 -9.81
CA THR A 181 14.08 3.07 -9.18
C THR A 181 14.58 1.80 -8.51
N VAL A 182 14.15 1.57 -7.29
CA VAL A 182 14.54 0.43 -6.46
C VAL A 182 13.28 -0.28 -5.97
N ALA A 183 13.23 -1.60 -6.06
CA ALA A 183 12.19 -2.40 -5.42
C ALA A 183 12.56 -2.64 -3.95
N VAL A 184 11.64 -2.30 -3.05
CA VAL A 184 11.85 -2.34 -1.59
C VAL A 184 10.98 -3.37 -0.88
N GLY A 185 10.09 -4.04 -1.59
CA GLY A 185 9.12 -4.97 -1.01
C GLY A 185 7.83 -4.30 -0.52
N HIS A 186 6.88 -5.15 -0.16
CA HIS A 186 5.59 -4.68 0.32
C HIS A 186 5.66 -4.31 1.81
N PRO A 187 5.20 -3.12 2.24
CA PRO A 187 5.41 -2.61 3.61
C PRO A 187 4.88 -3.48 4.74
N VAL A 188 3.87 -4.31 4.48
CA VAL A 188 3.31 -5.21 5.49
C VAL A 188 3.90 -6.63 5.46
N ALA A 189 4.79 -6.91 4.50
CA ALA A 189 5.32 -8.27 4.31
C ALA A 189 6.14 -8.73 5.54
N ASP A 190 6.96 -7.86 6.12
CA ASP A 190 7.74 -8.16 7.32
C ASP A 190 6.86 -8.57 8.51
N ASP A 191 5.69 -7.96 8.60
CA ASP A 191 4.74 -8.25 9.68
C ASP A 191 3.99 -9.55 9.47
N LEU A 192 3.75 -9.96 8.22
CA LEU A 192 2.85 -11.05 7.89
C LEU A 192 3.57 -12.36 7.55
N ILE A 193 4.69 -12.29 6.82
CA ILE A 193 5.42 -13.49 6.41
C ILE A 193 5.95 -14.24 7.64
N GLY A 194 5.58 -15.50 7.75
CA GLY A 194 5.95 -16.37 8.87
C GLY A 194 5.11 -16.24 10.14
N LYS A 195 4.21 -15.24 10.27
CA LYS A 195 3.30 -15.13 11.43
C LYS A 195 2.34 -16.33 11.52
N HIS A 196 1.86 -16.83 10.39
CA HIS A 196 0.98 -18.00 10.33
C HIS A 196 1.58 -19.26 11.00
N LYS A 197 2.91 -19.41 10.97
CA LYS A 197 3.61 -20.53 11.63
C LYS A 197 3.53 -20.49 13.15
N LYS A 198 3.26 -19.31 13.73
CA LYS A 198 3.18 -19.08 15.18
C LYS A 198 1.76 -19.22 15.74
N ILE A 199 0.74 -19.20 14.89
CA ILE A 199 -0.66 -19.26 15.32
C ILE A 199 -1.12 -20.71 15.26
N LYS A 200 -1.67 -21.21 16.38
CA LYS A 200 -2.26 -22.56 16.42
C LYS A 200 -3.40 -22.64 15.39
N LYS A 201 -3.26 -23.58 14.45
CA LYS A 201 -4.36 -23.93 13.55
C LYS A 201 -5.53 -24.43 14.39
N THR A 202 -6.72 -23.99 14.11
CA THR A 202 -7.94 -24.51 14.71
C THR A 202 -8.37 -25.76 13.96
N GLU A 203 -9.02 -26.71 14.66
CA GLU A 203 -9.69 -27.84 14.01
C GLU A 203 -10.91 -27.41 13.21
N LYS A 204 -11.47 -26.23 13.55
CA LYS A 204 -12.61 -25.64 12.88
C LYS A 204 -12.21 -25.09 11.51
N LYS A 205 -13.01 -25.40 10.50
CA LYS A 205 -12.80 -24.89 9.14
C LYS A 205 -13.46 -23.52 9.00
N ILE A 206 -12.67 -22.46 9.13
CA ILE A 206 -13.16 -21.08 9.04
C ILE A 206 -13.17 -20.62 7.57
N ILE A 207 -14.33 -20.22 7.10
CA ILE A 207 -14.52 -19.50 5.83
C ILE A 207 -14.57 -18.00 6.13
N THR A 208 -13.55 -17.29 5.71
CA THR A 208 -13.50 -15.84 5.89
C THR A 208 -14.11 -15.14 4.68
N LEU A 209 -15.11 -14.30 4.93
CA LEU A 209 -15.81 -13.53 3.91
C LEU A 209 -15.41 -12.06 4.03
N VAL A 210 -14.78 -11.49 3.01
CA VAL A 210 -14.32 -10.08 3.03
C VAL A 210 -15.00 -9.31 1.91
N PRO A 211 -16.15 -8.66 2.17
CA PRO A 211 -16.94 -8.00 1.14
C PRO A 211 -16.37 -6.67 0.65
N GLY A 212 -15.26 -6.21 1.23
CA GLY A 212 -14.62 -4.94 0.94
C GLY A 212 -14.71 -3.93 2.08
N SER A 213 -14.01 -2.80 1.93
CA SER A 213 -13.98 -1.70 2.91
C SER A 213 -14.88 -0.51 2.52
N ARG A 214 -15.31 -0.45 1.27
CA ARG A 214 -16.19 0.62 0.76
C ARG A 214 -17.64 0.15 0.75
N MET A 215 -18.56 1.02 1.18
CA MET A 215 -20.00 0.71 1.21
C MET A 215 -20.54 0.25 -0.16
N SER A 216 -20.04 0.82 -1.26
CA SER A 216 -20.42 0.42 -2.63
C SER A 216 -19.98 -1.00 -3.01
N GLU A 217 -18.90 -1.50 -2.44
CA GLU A 217 -18.42 -2.89 -2.62
C GLU A 217 -19.24 -3.84 -1.75
N VAL A 218 -19.38 -3.49 -0.47
CA VAL A 218 -20.13 -4.29 0.52
C VAL A 218 -21.57 -4.54 0.05
N LYS A 219 -22.29 -3.50 -0.38
CA LYS A 219 -23.66 -3.64 -0.89
C LYS A 219 -23.80 -4.61 -2.06
N LYS A 220 -22.75 -4.77 -2.87
CA LYS A 220 -22.77 -5.68 -4.03
C LYS A 220 -22.32 -7.11 -3.72
N LEU A 221 -21.34 -7.23 -2.81
CA LEU A 221 -20.70 -8.53 -2.55
C LEU A 221 -21.31 -9.27 -1.34
N LEU A 222 -21.80 -8.55 -0.34
CA LEU A 222 -22.38 -9.15 0.85
C LEU A 222 -23.56 -10.09 0.54
N PRO A 223 -24.54 -9.72 -0.35
CA PRO A 223 -25.61 -10.64 -0.77
C PRO A 223 -25.10 -11.89 -1.50
N LEU A 224 -24.04 -11.75 -2.32
CA LEU A 224 -23.40 -12.88 -2.99
C LEU A 224 -22.77 -13.83 -1.97
N MET A 225 -22.03 -13.29 -1.00
CA MET A 225 -21.38 -14.05 0.07
C MET A 225 -22.40 -14.76 0.97
N ARG A 226 -23.54 -14.11 1.26
CA ARG A 226 -24.68 -14.75 1.93
C ARG A 226 -25.12 -16.01 1.19
N ASN A 227 -25.43 -15.86 -0.10
CA ASN A 227 -25.93 -16.97 -0.90
C ASN A 227 -24.91 -18.11 -1.01
N VAL A 228 -23.61 -17.79 -1.06
CA VAL A 228 -22.54 -18.80 -1.03
C VAL A 228 -22.51 -19.52 0.32
N ALA A 229 -22.59 -18.81 1.45
CA ALA A 229 -22.58 -19.42 2.77
C ALA A 229 -23.80 -20.35 2.98
N GLU A 230 -24.99 -19.90 2.57
CA GLU A 230 -26.23 -20.70 2.63
C GLU A 230 -26.15 -21.94 1.70
N ARG A 231 -25.57 -21.79 0.50
CA ARG A 231 -25.34 -22.89 -0.44
C ARG A 231 -24.35 -23.90 0.11
N MET A 232 -23.22 -23.45 0.67
CA MET A 232 -22.25 -24.34 1.32
C MET A 232 -22.90 -25.17 2.41
N THR A 233 -23.68 -24.56 3.29
CA THR A 233 -24.35 -25.29 4.38
C THR A 233 -25.35 -26.33 3.84
N ARG A 234 -26.13 -25.98 2.81
CA ARG A 234 -27.07 -26.90 2.17
C ARG A 234 -26.37 -28.08 1.46
N ASP A 235 -25.24 -27.82 0.82
CA ASP A 235 -24.49 -28.81 0.06
C ASP A 235 -23.55 -29.69 0.94
N GLY A 236 -23.77 -29.68 2.27
CA GLY A 236 -23.12 -30.60 3.20
C GLY A 236 -21.79 -30.12 3.80
N TYR A 237 -21.42 -28.86 3.63
CA TYR A 237 -20.24 -28.28 4.32
C TYR A 237 -20.60 -27.97 5.80
N MET A 238 -21.11 -29.00 6.52
CA MET A 238 -21.43 -28.90 7.93
C MET A 238 -20.15 -28.75 8.76
N GLY A 239 -20.20 -27.90 9.80
CA GLY A 239 -19.03 -27.64 10.66
C GLY A 239 -18.06 -26.57 10.14
N TYR A 240 -18.39 -25.92 9.01
CA TYR A 240 -17.68 -24.70 8.61
C TYR A 240 -18.25 -23.49 9.34
N GLU A 241 -17.38 -22.64 9.85
CA GLU A 241 -17.73 -21.37 10.48
C GLU A 241 -17.47 -20.21 9.51
N PHE A 242 -18.46 -19.31 9.39
CA PHE A 242 -18.31 -18.12 8.55
C PHE A 242 -17.95 -16.93 9.42
N VAL A 243 -16.90 -16.20 9.05
CA VAL A 243 -16.42 -15.03 9.79
C VAL A 243 -16.22 -13.86 8.84
N ILE A 244 -16.68 -12.67 9.24
CA ILE A 244 -16.56 -11.43 8.48
C ILE A 244 -15.75 -10.42 9.30
N PRO A 245 -14.54 -10.04 8.88
CA PRO A 245 -13.85 -8.90 9.47
C PRO A 245 -14.50 -7.60 8.98
N THR A 246 -14.80 -6.70 9.91
CA THR A 246 -15.50 -5.44 9.63
C THR A 246 -14.64 -4.24 9.93
N VAL A 247 -14.66 -3.25 9.03
CA VAL A 247 -14.12 -1.91 9.28
C VAL A 247 -15.22 -0.99 9.79
N GLU A 248 -14.87 0.02 10.58
CA GLU A 248 -15.81 0.92 11.25
C GLU A 248 -16.87 1.50 10.30
N THR A 249 -16.43 1.94 9.11
CA THR A 249 -17.30 2.58 8.10
C THR A 249 -18.40 1.68 7.54
N THR A 250 -18.28 0.35 7.65
CA THR A 250 -19.22 -0.62 7.09
C THR A 250 -19.79 -1.59 8.12
N ALA A 251 -19.26 -1.57 9.34
CA ALA A 251 -19.60 -2.55 10.38
C ALA A 251 -21.11 -2.57 10.74
N GLU A 252 -21.72 -1.40 10.87
CA GLU A 252 -23.14 -1.29 11.20
C GLU A 252 -24.02 -1.88 10.09
N TYR A 253 -23.75 -1.53 8.85
CA TYR A 253 -24.47 -2.08 7.70
C TYR A 253 -24.34 -3.61 7.63
N ILE A 254 -23.11 -4.14 7.77
CA ILE A 254 -22.87 -5.58 7.75
C ILE A 254 -23.63 -6.28 8.90
N ARG A 255 -23.62 -5.70 10.11
CA ARG A 255 -24.34 -6.25 11.26
C ARG A 255 -25.83 -6.32 10.98
N ASN A 256 -26.44 -5.26 10.48
CA ASN A 256 -27.86 -5.19 10.18
C ASN A 256 -28.27 -6.20 9.09
N GLU A 257 -27.47 -6.37 8.04
CA GLU A 257 -27.74 -7.32 6.97
C GLU A 257 -27.58 -8.78 7.44
N THR A 258 -26.53 -9.08 8.24
CA THR A 258 -26.23 -10.46 8.65
C THR A 258 -27.20 -11.02 9.71
N VAL A 259 -27.95 -10.18 10.41
CA VAL A 259 -29.03 -10.62 11.30
C VAL A 259 -30.10 -11.46 10.56
N HIS A 260 -30.30 -11.18 9.27
CA HIS A 260 -31.31 -11.86 8.45
C HIS A 260 -30.77 -13.09 7.71
N TRP A 261 -29.49 -13.46 7.91
CA TRP A 261 -28.95 -14.67 7.29
C TRP A 261 -29.41 -15.93 8.02
N HIS A 262 -29.73 -16.98 7.29
CA HIS A 262 -30.00 -18.29 7.89
C HIS A 262 -28.74 -18.88 8.54
N VAL A 263 -27.60 -18.65 7.94
CA VAL A 263 -26.28 -19.04 8.45
C VAL A 263 -25.61 -17.81 9.04
N LYS A 264 -25.62 -17.68 10.36
CA LYS A 264 -25.09 -16.50 11.07
C LYS A 264 -23.56 -16.47 11.01
N PRO A 265 -22.94 -15.46 10.39
CA PRO A 265 -21.49 -15.29 10.46
C PRO A 265 -21.09 -14.65 11.80
N THR A 266 -19.90 -14.96 12.27
CA THR A 266 -19.25 -14.22 13.35
C THR A 266 -18.65 -12.94 12.79
N LEU A 267 -18.90 -11.79 13.43
CA LEU A 267 -18.29 -10.52 13.05
C LEU A 267 -17.10 -10.24 13.97
N VAL A 268 -15.96 -9.89 13.38
CA VAL A 268 -14.76 -9.50 14.12
C VAL A 268 -14.29 -8.12 13.68
N SER A 269 -13.63 -7.37 14.58
CA SER A 269 -13.10 -6.06 14.23
C SER A 269 -11.89 -6.18 13.31
N ALA A 270 -11.64 -5.13 12.52
CA ALA A 270 -10.48 -5.06 11.62
C ALA A 270 -9.13 -5.26 12.34
N ASN A 271 -9.03 -4.90 13.62
CA ASN A 271 -7.81 -5.08 14.41
C ASN A 271 -7.47 -6.56 14.65
N GLN A 272 -8.45 -7.44 14.61
CA GLN A 272 -8.30 -8.89 14.80
C GLN A 272 -8.12 -9.64 13.47
N ARG A 273 -8.12 -8.93 12.32
CA ARG A 273 -8.13 -9.57 10.99
C ARG A 273 -6.95 -10.50 10.74
N TYR A 274 -5.74 -10.15 11.18
CA TYR A 274 -4.56 -10.98 10.91
C TYR A 274 -4.57 -12.29 11.71
N GLU A 275 -5.09 -12.26 12.94
CA GLU A 275 -5.30 -13.47 13.72
C GLU A 275 -6.38 -14.37 13.08
N LEU A 276 -7.47 -13.77 12.58
CA LEU A 276 -8.49 -14.46 11.82
C LEU A 276 -7.90 -15.08 10.55
N TYR A 277 -7.17 -14.29 9.75
CA TYR A 277 -6.60 -14.77 8.48
C TYR A 277 -5.65 -15.95 8.69
N ALA A 278 -4.83 -15.93 9.72
CA ALA A 278 -3.93 -17.05 10.03
C ALA A 278 -4.67 -18.34 10.43
N LYS A 279 -5.92 -18.26 10.87
CA LYS A 279 -6.78 -19.40 11.20
C LYS A 279 -7.73 -19.78 10.05
N THR A 280 -7.76 -18.99 8.98
CA THR A 280 -8.69 -19.16 7.86
C THR A 280 -8.38 -20.41 7.05
N TYR A 281 -9.40 -21.21 6.77
CA TYR A 281 -9.29 -22.39 5.92
C TYR A 281 -9.37 -22.02 4.42
N ILE A 282 -10.36 -21.22 4.04
CA ILE A 282 -10.55 -20.61 2.72
C ILE A 282 -11.09 -19.19 2.93
N ALA A 283 -10.56 -18.23 2.16
CA ALA A 283 -11.09 -16.87 2.13
C ALA A 283 -11.83 -16.59 0.81
N ILE A 284 -12.97 -15.89 0.88
CA ILE A 284 -13.69 -15.35 -0.29
C ILE A 284 -13.70 -13.83 -0.13
N VAL A 285 -12.99 -13.14 -1.01
CA VAL A 285 -12.65 -11.73 -0.76
C VAL A 285 -12.92 -10.83 -1.95
N ALA A 286 -13.28 -9.57 -1.65
CA ALA A 286 -13.24 -8.51 -2.64
C ALA A 286 -11.82 -8.31 -3.17
N SER A 287 -11.70 -7.96 -4.46
CA SER A 287 -10.41 -7.59 -5.03
C SER A 287 -9.86 -6.34 -4.36
N GLY A 288 -8.61 -6.39 -3.88
CA GLY A 288 -7.95 -5.28 -3.21
C GLY A 288 -6.71 -5.73 -2.42
N THR A 289 -6.21 -4.87 -1.55
CA THR A 289 -5.02 -5.09 -0.71
C THR A 289 -5.12 -6.36 0.14
N VAL A 290 -6.34 -6.73 0.57
CA VAL A 290 -6.59 -7.92 1.39
C VAL A 290 -6.12 -9.21 0.71
N SER A 291 -6.20 -9.30 -0.62
CA SER A 291 -5.72 -10.49 -1.34
C SER A 291 -4.20 -10.65 -1.25
N ALA A 292 -3.44 -9.56 -1.14
CA ALA A 292 -2.01 -9.58 -0.89
C ALA A 292 -1.69 -10.00 0.55
N GLU A 293 -2.42 -9.46 1.54
CA GLU A 293 -2.26 -9.85 2.95
C GLU A 293 -2.50 -11.35 3.15
N LEU A 294 -3.56 -11.90 2.52
CA LEU A 294 -3.87 -13.32 2.59
C LEU A 294 -2.84 -14.19 1.85
N ALA A 295 -2.28 -13.70 0.74
CA ALA A 295 -1.21 -14.39 0.05
C ALA A 295 0.06 -14.49 0.92
N MET A 296 0.45 -13.43 1.60
CA MET A 296 1.59 -13.40 2.53
C MET A 296 1.36 -14.27 3.78
N LEU A 297 0.11 -14.51 4.16
CA LEU A 297 -0.29 -15.42 5.22
C LEU A 297 -0.56 -16.85 4.71
N HIS A 298 -0.31 -17.12 3.44
CA HIS A 298 -0.47 -18.43 2.76
C HIS A 298 -1.92 -18.97 2.87
N VAL A 299 -2.91 -18.08 2.85
CA VAL A 299 -4.31 -18.46 2.96
C VAL A 299 -4.90 -18.75 1.58
N PRO A 300 -5.47 -19.96 1.36
CA PRO A 300 -6.20 -20.25 0.14
C PRO A 300 -7.36 -19.28 -0.07
N THR A 301 -7.35 -18.57 -1.21
CA THR A 301 -8.24 -17.42 -1.41
C THR A 301 -8.92 -17.46 -2.77
N ILE A 302 -10.19 -17.09 -2.78
CA ILE A 302 -11.03 -16.88 -3.97
C ILE A 302 -11.31 -15.37 -4.05
N VAL A 303 -10.94 -14.74 -5.16
CA VAL A 303 -11.13 -13.31 -5.37
C VAL A 303 -12.40 -13.07 -6.17
N VAL A 304 -13.27 -12.21 -5.65
CA VAL A 304 -14.53 -11.85 -6.30
C VAL A 304 -14.64 -10.34 -6.46
N TYR A 305 -15.18 -9.89 -7.59
CA TYR A 305 -15.42 -8.48 -7.80
C TYR A 305 -16.62 -8.23 -8.69
N ARG A 306 -17.56 -7.41 -8.23
CA ARG A 306 -18.73 -6.98 -9.00
C ARG A 306 -18.65 -5.50 -9.32
N MET A 307 -18.52 -5.18 -10.60
CA MET A 307 -18.63 -3.82 -11.12
C MET A 307 -20.00 -3.61 -11.76
N ASN A 308 -20.40 -2.35 -11.91
CA ASN A 308 -21.52 -2.02 -12.79
C ASN A 308 -21.11 -2.35 -14.24
N ALA A 309 -22.07 -2.75 -15.07
CA ALA A 309 -21.81 -3.15 -16.47
C ALA A 309 -21.01 -2.08 -17.26
N ILE A 310 -21.36 -0.80 -17.10
CA ILE A 310 -20.66 0.32 -17.76
C ILE A 310 -19.21 0.41 -17.29
N THR A 311 -18.97 0.32 -15.97
CA THR A 311 -17.62 0.34 -15.40
C THR A 311 -16.80 -0.87 -15.86
N THR A 312 -17.43 -2.03 -16.03
CA THR A 312 -16.77 -3.25 -16.53
C THR A 312 -16.29 -3.07 -17.98
N ILE A 313 -17.11 -2.48 -18.84
CA ILE A 313 -16.73 -2.18 -20.23
C ILE A 313 -15.57 -1.19 -20.28
N ILE A 314 -15.67 -0.09 -19.53
CA ILE A 314 -14.63 0.93 -19.46
C ILE A 314 -13.32 0.34 -18.89
N ALA A 315 -13.40 -0.46 -17.83
CA ALA A 315 -12.25 -1.12 -17.26
C ALA A 315 -11.58 -2.07 -18.27
N ARG A 316 -12.33 -2.87 -19.00
CA ARG A 316 -11.79 -3.77 -20.05
C ARG A 316 -11.09 -3.02 -21.17
N LEU A 317 -11.55 -1.82 -21.51
CA LEU A 317 -10.95 -0.99 -22.56
C LEU A 317 -9.69 -0.25 -22.10
N LEU A 318 -9.65 0.16 -20.83
CA LEU A 318 -8.59 1.01 -20.29
C LEU A 318 -7.51 0.26 -19.52
N VAL A 319 -7.83 -0.94 -19.02
CA VAL A 319 -6.96 -1.71 -18.12
C VAL A 319 -6.50 -2.97 -18.83
N ASN A 320 -5.24 -3.02 -19.19
CA ASN A 320 -4.63 -4.17 -19.89
C ASN A 320 -3.97 -5.14 -18.90
N ILE A 321 -4.76 -5.66 -17.96
CA ILE A 321 -4.28 -6.67 -17.00
C ILE A 321 -5.07 -7.96 -17.12
N LYS A 322 -4.36 -9.07 -17.03
CA LYS A 322 -4.95 -10.41 -17.07
C LYS A 322 -5.54 -10.81 -15.73
N TRP A 323 -4.98 -10.32 -14.64
CA TRP A 323 -5.37 -10.63 -13.26
C TRP A 323 -5.50 -9.35 -12.43
N VAL A 324 -6.28 -9.44 -11.36
CA VAL A 324 -6.51 -8.32 -10.42
C VAL A 324 -5.82 -8.53 -9.06
N SER A 325 -5.53 -9.76 -8.67
CA SER A 325 -4.78 -10.03 -7.44
C SER A 325 -3.27 -9.93 -7.69
N LEU A 326 -2.58 -9.29 -6.76
CA LEU A 326 -1.12 -9.09 -6.86
C LEU A 326 -0.35 -10.40 -6.96
N VAL A 327 -0.76 -11.46 -6.26
CA VAL A 327 -0.07 -12.75 -6.32
C VAL A 327 -0.13 -13.37 -7.71
N ASN A 328 -1.27 -13.27 -8.41
CA ASN A 328 -1.39 -13.77 -9.78
C ASN A 328 -0.52 -12.95 -10.74
N ILE A 329 -0.46 -11.63 -10.53
CA ILE A 329 0.39 -10.71 -11.32
C ILE A 329 1.87 -11.03 -11.08
N LEU A 330 2.30 -11.13 -9.82
CA LEU A 330 3.69 -11.41 -9.45
C LEU A 330 4.18 -12.75 -9.99
N LEU A 331 3.34 -13.79 -9.93
CA LEU A 331 3.67 -15.13 -10.40
C LEU A 331 3.35 -15.35 -11.89
N ASN A 332 2.76 -14.36 -12.56
CA ASN A 332 2.32 -14.42 -13.96
C ASN A 332 1.49 -15.68 -14.28
N ARG A 333 0.70 -16.14 -13.33
CA ARG A 333 -0.21 -17.31 -13.44
C ARG A 333 -1.38 -17.20 -12.47
N THR A 334 -2.44 -17.94 -12.73
CA THR A 334 -3.58 -18.04 -11.82
C THR A 334 -3.20 -18.91 -10.62
N VAL A 335 -3.05 -18.29 -9.46
CA VAL A 335 -2.92 -18.92 -8.14
C VAL A 335 -4.24 -18.81 -7.40
N PHE A 336 -4.74 -17.59 -7.24
CA PHE A 336 -6.08 -17.35 -6.75
C PHE A 336 -7.08 -17.39 -7.90
N PRO A 337 -8.15 -18.19 -7.83
CA PRO A 337 -9.30 -18.07 -8.73
C PRO A 337 -9.89 -16.67 -8.63
N GLU A 338 -10.13 -16.03 -9.78
CA GLU A 338 -10.68 -14.67 -9.85
C GLU A 338 -11.98 -14.67 -10.65
N PHE A 339 -13.07 -14.25 -10.00
CA PHE A 339 -14.38 -14.13 -10.64
C PHE A 339 -14.81 -12.67 -10.68
N LEU A 340 -14.75 -12.08 -11.88
CA LEU A 340 -14.96 -10.67 -12.10
C LEU A 340 -16.24 -10.41 -12.89
N GLY A 341 -17.03 -9.42 -12.47
CA GLY A 341 -18.24 -9.00 -13.17
C GLY A 341 -19.28 -10.10 -13.26
N SER A 342 -19.64 -10.53 -14.48
CA SER A 342 -20.63 -11.60 -14.72
C SER A 342 -20.15 -12.99 -14.31
N ALA A 343 -18.83 -13.20 -14.21
CA ALA A 343 -18.28 -14.47 -13.72
C ALA A 343 -18.39 -14.64 -12.19
N ALA A 344 -18.70 -13.56 -11.44
CA ALA A 344 -18.92 -13.62 -9.99
C ALA A 344 -20.30 -14.21 -9.66
N THR A 345 -20.48 -15.51 -10.00
CA THR A 345 -21.69 -16.31 -9.75
C THR A 345 -21.50 -17.21 -8.53
N ILE A 346 -22.61 -17.66 -7.93
CA ILE A 346 -22.59 -18.61 -6.83
C ILE A 346 -21.93 -19.92 -7.30
N ASP A 347 -22.31 -20.43 -8.46
CA ASP A 347 -21.82 -21.71 -8.97
C ASP A 347 -20.30 -21.70 -9.18
N ASN A 348 -19.74 -20.68 -9.84
CA ASN A 348 -18.31 -20.56 -10.05
C ASN A 348 -17.52 -20.48 -8.71
N ILE A 349 -18.09 -19.77 -7.71
CA ILE A 349 -17.47 -19.68 -6.39
C ILE A 349 -17.55 -21.03 -5.68
N MET A 350 -18.68 -21.73 -5.75
CA MET A 350 -18.86 -23.05 -5.16
C MET A 350 -17.91 -24.09 -5.79
N ASP A 351 -17.73 -24.07 -7.10
CA ASP A 351 -16.76 -24.91 -7.78
C ASP A 351 -15.34 -24.67 -7.26
N ALA A 352 -14.95 -23.40 -7.07
CA ALA A 352 -13.65 -23.05 -6.51
C ALA A 352 -13.53 -23.50 -5.04
N VAL A 353 -14.57 -23.34 -4.24
CA VAL A 353 -14.62 -23.85 -2.85
C VAL A 353 -14.44 -25.37 -2.83
N GLN A 354 -15.16 -26.10 -3.70
CA GLN A 354 -15.02 -27.55 -3.83
C GLN A 354 -13.60 -27.95 -4.20
N GLN A 355 -12.96 -27.28 -5.17
CA GLN A 355 -11.58 -27.55 -5.54
C GLN A 355 -10.61 -27.31 -4.38
N LEU A 356 -10.75 -26.19 -3.64
CA LEU A 356 -9.92 -25.85 -2.49
C LEU A 356 -10.23 -26.69 -1.24
N SER A 357 -11.36 -27.35 -1.21
CA SER A 357 -11.68 -28.32 -0.13
C SER A 357 -10.94 -29.65 -0.30
N ILE A 358 -10.41 -29.94 -1.49
CA ILE A 358 -9.56 -31.11 -1.74
C ILE A 358 -8.17 -30.82 -1.16
N PRO A 359 -7.68 -31.62 -0.16
CA PRO A 359 -6.44 -31.32 0.54
C PRO A 359 -5.24 -31.10 -0.40
N SER A 360 -5.04 -31.99 -1.38
CA SER A 360 -3.90 -31.91 -2.30
C SER A 360 -3.89 -30.63 -3.14
N LYS A 361 -5.06 -30.10 -3.55
CA LYS A 361 -5.17 -28.86 -4.31
C LYS A 361 -4.94 -27.64 -3.44
N ARG A 362 -5.49 -27.68 -2.23
CA ARG A 362 -5.27 -26.63 -1.23
C ARG A 362 -3.81 -26.54 -0.84
N ASP A 363 -3.17 -27.66 -0.52
CA ASP A 363 -1.77 -27.73 -0.10
C ASP A 363 -0.83 -27.27 -1.24
N LYS A 364 -1.17 -27.59 -2.50
CA LYS A 364 -0.46 -27.07 -3.67
C LYS A 364 -0.54 -25.54 -3.76
N MET A 365 -1.71 -24.95 -3.46
CA MET A 365 -1.84 -23.49 -3.43
C MET A 365 -0.99 -22.91 -2.31
N ILE A 366 -1.05 -23.47 -1.10
CA ILE A 366 -0.24 -23.03 0.05
C ILE A 366 1.25 -23.07 -0.29
N ALA A 367 1.76 -24.18 -0.80
CA ALA A 367 3.16 -24.31 -1.21
C ALA A 367 3.56 -23.28 -2.30
N THR A 368 2.63 -22.96 -3.21
CA THR A 368 2.85 -21.91 -4.21
C THR A 368 2.97 -20.53 -3.56
N LEU A 369 2.13 -20.21 -2.58
CA LEU A 369 2.17 -18.95 -1.83
C LEU A 369 3.45 -18.83 -1.00
N GLU A 370 3.86 -19.91 -0.33
CA GLU A 370 5.13 -19.99 0.42
C GLU A 370 6.34 -19.72 -0.49
N SER A 371 6.33 -20.28 -1.71
CA SER A 371 7.40 -20.03 -2.68
C SER A 371 7.47 -18.57 -3.17
N ALA A 372 6.38 -17.83 -3.03
CA ALA A 372 6.28 -16.42 -3.42
C ALA A 372 6.76 -15.44 -2.34
N ASP A 373 7.07 -15.88 -1.13
CA ASP A 373 7.47 -15.00 -0.02
C ASP A 373 8.60 -14.04 -0.41
N LYS A 374 9.59 -14.52 -1.15
CA LYS A 374 10.71 -13.71 -1.65
C LYS A 374 10.31 -12.58 -2.61
N LEU A 375 9.14 -12.69 -3.26
CA LEU A 375 8.65 -11.65 -4.17
C LEU A 375 8.03 -10.46 -3.42
N TRP A 376 7.61 -10.70 -2.18
CA TRP A 376 7.09 -9.66 -1.29
C TRP A 376 8.20 -8.89 -0.59
N LEU A 377 9.40 -9.49 -0.47
CA LEU A 377 10.59 -8.95 0.19
C LEU A 377 11.83 -9.13 -0.71
N PRO A 378 11.93 -8.40 -1.85
CA PRO A 378 13.00 -8.61 -2.82
C PRO A 378 14.41 -8.38 -2.26
N GLY A 379 14.58 -7.56 -1.24
CA GLY A 379 15.87 -7.34 -0.57
C GLY A 379 16.13 -8.25 0.63
N GLY A 380 15.21 -9.14 0.98
CA GLY A 380 15.29 -9.96 2.20
C GLY A 380 15.26 -9.14 3.49
N THR A 381 15.03 -7.84 3.41
CA THR A 381 14.99 -6.88 4.52
C THR A 381 13.69 -6.08 4.51
N ASN A 382 13.46 -5.41 5.62
CA ASN A 382 12.32 -4.52 5.86
C ASN A 382 12.26 -3.39 4.82
N ALA A 383 11.11 -3.23 4.17
CA ALA A 383 10.88 -2.19 3.17
C ALA A 383 11.18 -0.77 3.71
N ALA A 384 10.76 -0.49 4.94
CA ALA A 384 11.00 0.81 5.58
C ALA A 384 12.51 1.07 5.78
N LYS A 385 13.28 0.03 6.15
CA LYS A 385 14.73 0.14 6.27
C LYS A 385 15.40 0.40 4.93
N MET A 386 15.04 -0.33 3.88
CA MET A 386 15.59 -0.11 2.54
C MET A 386 15.31 1.31 2.03
N ILE A 387 14.13 1.86 2.33
CA ILE A 387 13.78 3.24 1.98
C ILE A 387 14.64 4.22 2.80
N ALA A 388 14.75 4.01 4.10
CA ALA A 388 15.55 4.83 5.00
C ALA A 388 17.02 4.86 4.58
N ASP A 389 17.63 3.71 4.33
CA ASP A 389 19.01 3.58 3.82
C ASP A 389 19.17 4.35 2.50
N GLY A 390 18.21 4.18 1.58
CA GLY A 390 18.25 4.87 0.30
C GLY A 390 17.96 6.38 0.36
N ILE A 391 17.37 6.92 1.43
CA ILE A 391 17.28 8.34 1.71
C ILE A 391 18.60 8.83 2.26
N THR A 392 19.19 8.11 3.21
CA THR A 392 20.48 8.44 3.84
C THR A 392 21.64 8.52 2.82
N GLU A 393 21.64 7.65 1.80
CA GLU A 393 22.60 7.70 0.67
C GLU A 393 22.56 9.02 -0.14
N SER A 394 21.61 9.88 0.11
CA SER A 394 21.37 11.11 -0.67
C SER A 394 21.78 12.38 0.08
N PHE A 395 22.29 12.24 1.29
CA PHE A 395 22.82 13.31 2.11
C PHE A 395 24.21 13.80 1.70
#